data_5668587f965152e59cb6a6e729febfae
#
_entry.id   5668587f965152e59cb6a6e729febfae
#
_cell.length_a   1.000
_cell.length_b   1.000
_cell.length_c   1.000
_cell.angle_alpha   90.00
_cell.angle_beta   90.00
_cell.angle_gamma   90.00
#
_symmetry.space_group_name_H-M   'P 1'
#
loop_
_entity.id
_entity.type
_entity.pdbx_description
1 polymer ?
#
loop_
_entity_poly.entity_id
_entity_poly.type
_entity_poly.pdbx_seq_one_letter_code
_entity_poly.pdbx_strand_id
1 'polypeptide(L)'
;MRAEPIYQALFDLTANLAWSPSGALAFSARRVKTFEDLPAQPALCQAETDETITQVTSQNAIATLGANWLIYHQAGRDDDAVPASTTNAILDAVKALFVDPADPDFTQTLGGLVHKCWIEGRIQKFQGDLDGQTLIVVPIKILVP
;
A
#
# COMPACT_ATOMS: atom_id res chain seq x y z
N MET A 1 4.85 19.56 -11.47
CA MET A 1 4.32 18.32 -10.90
C MET A 1 2.98 18.57 -10.25
N ARG A 2 2.06 17.67 -10.46
CA ARG A 2 0.77 17.67 -9.75
C ARG A 2 0.68 16.39 -8.91
N ALA A 3 0.76 16.53 -7.60
CA ALA A 3 0.77 15.38 -6.70
C ALA A 3 -0.60 14.69 -6.61
N GLU A 4 -1.69 15.43 -6.65
CA GLU A 4 -3.03 14.86 -6.45
C GLU A 4 -3.37 13.76 -7.45
N PRO A 5 -3.19 13.92 -8.78
CA PRO A 5 -3.45 12.83 -9.72
C PRO A 5 -2.55 11.61 -9.48
N ILE A 6 -1.32 11.84 -9.01
CA ILE A 6 -0.37 10.76 -8.74
C ILE A 6 -0.86 9.93 -7.54
N TYR A 7 -1.23 10.59 -6.45
CA TYR A 7 -1.75 9.88 -5.28
C TYR A 7 -3.08 9.18 -5.57
N GLN A 8 -3.91 9.79 -6.40
CA GLN A 8 -5.15 9.14 -6.82
C GLN A 8 -4.86 7.90 -7.67
N ALA A 9 -3.91 7.97 -8.59
CA ALA A 9 -3.52 6.81 -9.39
C ALA A 9 -2.94 5.69 -8.53
N LEU A 10 -2.15 6.04 -7.50
CA LEU A 10 -1.67 5.06 -6.54
C LEU A 10 -2.83 4.38 -5.81
N PHE A 11 -3.79 5.18 -5.36
CA PHE A 11 -4.97 4.65 -4.68
C PHE A 11 -5.78 3.75 -5.60
N ASP A 12 -5.90 4.09 -6.89
CA ASP A 12 -6.67 3.31 -7.86
C ASP A 12 -6.10 1.91 -8.07
N LEU A 13 -4.81 1.69 -7.77
CA LEU A 13 -4.22 0.34 -7.82
C LEU A 13 -4.89 -0.61 -6.81
N THR A 14 -5.45 -0.09 -5.73
CA THR A 14 -6.07 -0.93 -4.70
C THR A 14 -7.28 -1.70 -5.23
N ALA A 15 -7.91 -1.24 -6.31
CA ALA A 15 -9.03 -1.94 -6.93
C ALA A 15 -8.63 -3.30 -7.49
N ASN A 16 -7.33 -3.49 -7.79
CA ASN A 16 -6.80 -4.75 -8.33
C ASN A 16 -6.25 -5.67 -7.24
N LEU A 17 -6.34 -5.26 -5.97
CA LEU A 17 -5.77 -6.02 -4.88
C LEU A 17 -6.67 -7.20 -4.51
N ALA A 18 -6.16 -8.39 -4.73
CA ALA A 18 -6.82 -9.63 -4.35
C ALA A 18 -5.75 -10.65 -3.97
N TRP A 19 -6.05 -11.52 -3.02
CA TRP A 19 -5.12 -12.54 -2.56
C TRP A 19 -5.78 -13.90 -2.47
N SER A 20 -4.95 -14.93 -2.52
CA SER A 20 -5.40 -16.31 -2.49
C SER A 20 -5.88 -16.72 -1.09
N PRO A 21 -6.94 -17.54 -0.97
CA PRO A 21 -7.70 -18.16 -2.04
C PRO A 21 -8.83 -17.29 -2.62
N SER A 22 -9.38 -16.36 -1.86
CA SER A 22 -10.52 -15.56 -2.32
C SER A 22 -10.63 -14.23 -1.58
N GLY A 23 -9.50 -13.72 -1.08
CA GLY A 23 -9.49 -12.46 -0.34
C GLY A 23 -9.50 -11.25 -1.24
N ALA A 24 -10.24 -10.23 -0.83
CA ALA A 24 -10.27 -8.94 -1.49
C ALA A 24 -10.59 -7.86 -0.45
N LEU A 25 -10.29 -6.61 -0.76
CA LEU A 25 -10.65 -5.49 0.10
C LEU A 25 -12.17 -5.31 0.14
N ALA A 26 -12.69 -5.14 1.34
CA ALA A 26 -14.10 -4.78 1.55
C ALA A 26 -14.29 -3.26 1.63
N PHE A 27 -13.23 -2.53 1.92
CA PHE A 27 -13.26 -1.07 2.06
C PHE A 27 -11.89 -0.48 1.75
N SER A 28 -11.88 0.70 1.14
CA SER A 28 -10.65 1.46 0.94
C SER A 28 -10.95 2.96 0.99
N ALA A 29 -9.99 3.74 1.47
CA ALA A 29 -10.11 5.19 1.58
C ALA A 29 -8.74 5.86 1.50
N ARG A 30 -8.72 7.09 0.98
CA ARG A 30 -7.53 7.94 1.00
C ARG A 30 -7.41 8.73 2.30
N ARG A 31 -7.95 8.18 3.36
CA ARG A 31 -7.96 8.79 4.68
C ARG A 31 -7.71 7.71 5.72
N VAL A 32 -6.84 7.98 6.66
CA VAL A 32 -6.61 7.05 7.76
C VAL A 32 -7.82 7.03 8.69
N LYS A 33 -8.26 5.83 9.00
CA LYS A 33 -9.32 5.58 9.98
C LYS A 33 -8.81 4.58 11.00
N THR A 34 -9.28 4.71 12.26
CA THR A 34 -9.04 3.64 13.23
C THR A 34 -9.89 2.44 12.85
N PHE A 35 -9.49 1.24 13.27
CA PHE A 35 -10.26 0.06 12.93
C PHE A 35 -11.69 0.09 13.49
N GLU A 36 -11.94 0.86 14.53
CA GLU A 36 -13.29 1.06 15.09
C GLU A 36 -14.21 1.82 14.14
N ASP A 37 -13.63 2.70 13.32
CA ASP A 37 -14.37 3.54 12.38
C ASP A 37 -14.47 2.91 10.98
N LEU A 38 -13.87 1.74 10.77
CA LEU A 38 -13.94 1.06 9.48
C LEU A 38 -15.32 0.43 9.29
N PRO A 39 -15.99 0.70 8.16
CA PRO A 39 -17.29 0.08 7.91
C PRO A 39 -17.20 -1.41 7.60
N ALA A 40 -16.06 -1.88 7.10
CA ALA A 40 -15.85 -3.27 6.75
C ALA A 40 -14.37 -3.60 6.73
N GLN A 41 -14.02 -4.88 6.84
CA GLN A 41 -12.66 -5.39 6.75
C GLN A 41 -12.65 -6.63 5.84
N PRO A 42 -11.56 -6.91 5.12
CA PRO A 42 -10.29 -6.18 5.09
C PRO A 42 -10.43 -4.78 4.50
N ALA A 43 -9.64 -3.84 5.03
CA ALA A 43 -9.71 -2.45 4.62
C ALA A 43 -8.31 -1.90 4.36
N LEU A 44 -8.22 -0.95 3.43
CA LEU A 44 -6.97 -0.27 3.14
C LEU A 44 -7.20 1.24 3.22
N CYS A 45 -6.36 1.92 4.00
CA CYS A 45 -6.32 3.38 4.06
C CYS A 45 -4.99 3.87 3.51
N GLN A 46 -5.05 4.81 2.59
CA GLN A 46 -3.84 5.43 2.05
C GLN A 46 -3.57 6.75 2.76
N ALA A 47 -2.38 6.88 3.30
CA ALA A 47 -1.90 8.11 3.94
C ALA A 47 -0.72 8.66 3.17
N GLU A 48 -0.74 9.94 2.87
CA GLU A 48 0.41 10.62 2.32
C GLU A 48 1.38 10.92 3.46
N THR A 49 2.67 10.70 3.24
CA THR A 49 3.67 10.86 4.30
C THR A 49 4.55 12.09 4.08
N ASP A 50 5.43 12.04 3.10
CA ASP A 50 6.41 13.10 2.91
C ASP A 50 6.65 13.34 1.42
N GLU A 51 7.34 14.45 1.17
CA GLU A 51 7.74 14.84 -0.18
C GLU A 51 9.16 15.38 -0.06
N THR A 52 10.08 14.76 -0.78
CA THR A 52 11.47 15.18 -0.80
C THR A 52 11.79 15.77 -2.14
N ILE A 53 12.25 17.03 -2.15
CA ILE A 53 12.59 17.75 -3.36
C ILE A 53 14.09 17.98 -3.38
N THR A 54 14.75 17.55 -4.47
CA THR A 54 16.18 17.75 -4.67
C THR A 54 16.38 18.60 -5.92
N GLN A 55 17.00 19.76 -5.75
CA GLN A 55 17.36 20.61 -6.86
C GLN A 55 18.59 20.06 -7.56
N VAL A 56 18.44 19.77 -8.85
CA VAL A 56 19.55 19.28 -9.69
C VAL A 56 20.22 20.46 -10.39
N THR A 57 19.41 21.39 -10.90
CA THR A 57 19.87 22.66 -11.47
C THR A 57 18.98 23.78 -10.95
N SER A 58 19.28 25.03 -11.31
CA SER A 58 18.46 26.17 -10.89
C SER A 58 17.01 26.09 -11.39
N GLN A 59 16.73 25.26 -12.41
CA GLN A 59 15.42 25.16 -13.02
C GLN A 59 14.82 23.76 -12.92
N ASN A 60 15.60 22.76 -12.53
CA ASN A 60 15.17 21.38 -12.50
C ASN A 60 15.27 20.81 -11.10
N ALA A 61 14.19 20.17 -10.67
CA ALA A 61 14.13 19.48 -9.40
C ALA A 61 13.63 18.05 -9.63
N ILE A 62 14.07 17.15 -8.77
CA ILE A 62 13.55 15.79 -8.69
C ILE A 62 12.75 15.69 -7.41
N ALA A 63 11.53 15.18 -7.50
CA ALA A 63 10.68 14.97 -6.34
C ALA A 63 10.45 13.49 -6.09
N THR A 64 10.48 13.10 -4.82
CA THR A 64 10.11 11.76 -4.37
C THR A 64 8.97 11.91 -3.39
N LEU A 65 7.83 11.34 -3.73
CA LEU A 65 6.66 11.34 -2.86
C LEU A 65 6.63 10.07 -2.02
N GLY A 66 6.11 10.18 -0.81
CA GLY A 66 5.93 9.06 0.08
C GLY A 66 4.46 8.85 0.41
N ALA A 67 4.09 7.59 0.59
CA ALA A 67 2.77 7.21 1.06
C ALA A 67 2.86 5.93 1.88
N ASN A 68 1.90 5.73 2.75
CA ASN A 68 1.72 4.47 3.47
C ASN A 68 0.36 3.88 3.09
N TRP A 69 0.34 2.58 2.83
CA TRP A 69 -0.88 1.81 2.82
C TRP A 69 -1.02 1.12 4.16
N LEU A 70 -2.09 1.45 4.86
CA LEU A 70 -2.45 0.82 6.13
C LEU A 70 -3.55 -0.19 5.84
N ILE A 71 -3.24 -1.47 6.03
CA ILE A 71 -4.14 -2.55 5.69
C ILE A 71 -4.60 -3.21 6.98
N TYR A 72 -5.91 -3.21 7.20
CA TYR A 72 -6.55 -3.79 8.38
C TYR A 72 -7.22 -5.08 7.98
N HIS A 73 -6.97 -6.14 8.74
CA HIS A 73 -7.73 -7.37 8.59
C HIS A 73 -7.95 -8.04 9.95
N GLN A 74 -8.95 -8.88 10.01
CA GLN A 74 -9.29 -9.60 11.22
C GLN A 74 -9.17 -11.09 10.96
N ALA A 75 -8.38 -11.79 11.78
CA ALA A 75 -8.18 -13.23 11.68
C ALA A 75 -9.24 -14.03 12.45
N GLY A 76 -10.08 -13.35 13.24
CA GLY A 76 -11.03 -14.01 14.09
C GLY A 76 -10.47 -14.33 15.47
N ARG A 77 -11.28 -14.98 16.31
CA ARG A 77 -10.94 -15.30 17.70
C ARG A 77 -10.64 -16.78 17.92
N ASP A 78 -10.50 -17.54 16.84
CA ASP A 78 -10.15 -18.94 16.91
C ASP A 78 -8.67 -19.05 17.33
N ASP A 79 -8.40 -19.80 18.40
CA ASP A 79 -7.03 -20.02 18.89
C ASP A 79 -6.14 -20.70 17.86
N ASP A 80 -6.74 -21.44 16.93
CA ASP A 80 -6.01 -22.12 15.85
C ASP A 80 -5.79 -21.22 14.62
N ALA A 81 -6.37 -20.02 14.60
CA ALA A 81 -6.20 -19.09 13.50
C ALA A 81 -4.76 -18.58 13.46
N VAL A 82 -4.20 -18.50 12.26
CA VAL A 82 -2.84 -18.00 12.05
C VAL A 82 -2.94 -16.67 11.28
N PRO A 83 -2.97 -15.53 11.99
CA PRO A 83 -3.06 -14.22 11.33
C PRO A 83 -1.97 -13.98 10.31
N ALA A 84 -0.75 -14.52 10.56
CA ALA A 84 0.39 -14.34 9.67
C ALA A 84 0.15 -14.94 8.29
N SER A 85 -0.64 -16.00 8.17
CA SER A 85 -0.94 -16.60 6.86
C SER A 85 -1.71 -15.61 5.97
N THR A 86 -2.73 -14.95 6.51
CA THR A 86 -3.47 -13.93 5.79
C THR A 86 -2.61 -12.71 5.52
N THR A 87 -1.83 -12.27 6.51
CA THR A 87 -0.89 -11.15 6.34
C THR A 87 0.07 -11.40 5.19
N ASN A 88 0.66 -12.60 5.12
CA ASN A 88 1.61 -12.93 4.07
C ASN A 88 0.93 -12.98 2.70
N ALA A 89 -0.29 -13.51 2.62
CA ALA A 89 -1.04 -13.54 1.36
C ALA A 89 -1.36 -12.12 0.88
N ILE A 90 -1.76 -11.24 1.78
CA ILE A 90 -2.02 -9.83 1.45
C ILE A 90 -0.75 -9.14 0.97
N LEU A 91 0.38 -9.34 1.68
CA LEU A 91 1.65 -8.74 1.31
C LEU A 91 2.15 -9.23 -0.05
N ASP A 92 2.00 -10.52 -0.35
CA ASP A 92 2.38 -11.04 -1.65
C ASP A 92 1.56 -10.36 -2.77
N ALA A 93 0.27 -10.16 -2.55
CA ALA A 93 -0.59 -9.48 -3.50
C ALA A 93 -0.22 -8.00 -3.65
N VAL A 94 0.11 -7.33 -2.56
CA VAL A 94 0.56 -5.92 -2.59
C VAL A 94 1.86 -5.79 -3.38
N LYS A 95 2.83 -6.65 -3.09
CA LYS A 95 4.12 -6.63 -3.81
C LYS A 95 3.94 -6.87 -5.30
N ALA A 96 2.99 -7.72 -5.68
CA ALA A 96 2.72 -8.03 -7.08
C ALA A 96 2.20 -6.83 -7.87
N LEU A 97 1.67 -5.81 -7.22
CA LEU A 97 1.29 -4.56 -7.90
C LEU A 97 2.49 -3.74 -8.35
N PHE A 98 3.65 -3.94 -7.73
CA PHE A 98 4.85 -3.14 -7.96
C PHE A 98 5.96 -3.90 -8.67
N VAL A 99 5.89 -5.20 -8.73
CA VAL A 99 6.86 -6.05 -9.42
C VAL A 99 6.13 -7.14 -10.19
N ASP A 100 6.70 -7.54 -11.32
CA ASP A 100 6.18 -8.65 -12.11
C ASP A 100 7.29 -9.71 -12.22
N PRO A 101 7.15 -10.86 -11.55
CA PRO A 101 8.17 -11.91 -11.62
C PRO A 101 8.37 -12.47 -13.03
N ALA A 102 7.38 -12.36 -13.90
CA ALA A 102 7.47 -12.82 -15.28
C ALA A 102 8.18 -11.81 -16.19
N ASP A 103 8.31 -10.56 -15.76
CA ASP A 103 8.96 -9.49 -16.51
C ASP A 103 9.92 -8.73 -15.57
N PRO A 104 11.23 -9.08 -15.58
CA PRO A 104 12.19 -8.43 -14.69
C PRO A 104 12.41 -6.95 -15.02
N ASP A 105 12.00 -6.49 -16.19
CA ASP A 105 12.10 -5.10 -16.59
C ASP A 105 10.84 -4.29 -16.24
N PHE A 106 9.85 -4.95 -15.64
CA PHE A 106 8.62 -4.27 -15.23
C PHE A 106 8.91 -3.15 -14.25
N THR A 107 8.30 -2.01 -14.50
CA THR A 107 8.35 -0.85 -13.61
C THR A 107 6.94 -0.30 -13.46
N GLN A 108 6.49 -0.16 -12.22
CA GLN A 108 5.19 0.45 -11.97
C GLN A 108 5.30 1.96 -12.20
N THR A 109 4.61 2.46 -13.20
CA THR A 109 4.65 3.88 -13.59
C THR A 109 3.33 4.60 -13.36
N LEU A 110 2.35 3.94 -12.73
CA LEU A 110 1.01 4.48 -12.50
C LEU A 110 0.37 4.99 -13.80
N GLY A 111 0.48 4.17 -14.86
CA GLY A 111 -0.06 4.54 -16.17
C GLY A 111 0.77 5.58 -16.92
N GLY A 112 2.04 5.72 -16.58
CA GLY A 112 2.95 6.67 -17.22
C GLY A 112 3.02 8.03 -16.53
N LEU A 113 2.35 8.20 -15.40
CA LEU A 113 2.37 9.46 -14.65
C LEU A 113 3.69 9.72 -13.94
N VAL A 114 4.42 8.68 -13.58
CA VAL A 114 5.64 8.77 -12.79
C VAL A 114 6.74 7.93 -13.42
N HIS A 115 7.99 8.18 -13.00
CA HIS A 115 9.12 7.37 -13.46
C HIS A 115 9.08 5.98 -12.84
N LYS A 116 8.80 5.89 -11.55
CA LYS A 116 8.77 4.64 -10.81
C LYS A 116 8.00 4.79 -9.51
N CYS A 117 7.27 3.75 -9.16
CA CYS A 117 6.59 3.61 -7.88
C CYS A 117 6.97 2.24 -7.31
N TRP A 118 7.44 2.21 -6.04
CA TRP A 118 7.95 0.97 -5.44
C TRP A 118 7.76 0.97 -3.94
N ILE A 119 7.86 -0.22 -3.35
CA ILE A 119 7.85 -0.38 -1.90
C ILE A 119 9.29 -0.22 -1.41
N GLU A 120 9.51 0.69 -0.47
CA GLU A 120 10.82 0.91 0.12
C GLU A 120 10.70 1.26 1.59
N GLY A 121 11.44 0.55 2.40
CA GLY A 121 11.47 0.79 3.82
C GLY A 121 10.99 -0.42 4.60
N ARG A 122 10.63 -0.17 5.86
CA ARG A 122 10.18 -1.24 6.75
C ARG A 122 8.69 -1.45 6.61
N ILE A 123 8.31 -2.68 6.25
CA ILE A 123 6.92 -3.11 6.35
C ILE A 123 6.68 -3.51 7.79
N GLN A 124 5.72 -2.85 8.43
CA GLN A 124 5.39 -3.09 9.83
C GLN A 124 4.14 -3.97 9.91
N LYS A 125 4.17 -4.94 10.80
CA LYS A 125 3.08 -5.89 11.02
C LYS A 125 2.71 -5.85 12.50
N PHE A 126 1.50 -5.39 12.79
CA PHE A 126 0.98 -5.33 14.15
C PHE A 126 -0.15 -6.36 14.26
N GLN A 127 0.15 -7.46 14.92
CA GLN A 127 -0.84 -8.53 15.13
C GLN A 127 -1.47 -8.34 16.49
N GLY A 128 -2.80 -8.19 16.50
CA GLY A 128 -3.56 -8.08 17.73
C GLY A 128 -3.59 -9.40 18.48
N ASP A 129 -3.48 -9.32 19.80
CA ASP A 129 -3.34 -10.52 20.64
C ASP A 129 -4.65 -11.31 20.75
N LEU A 130 -5.67 -10.68 21.33
CA LEU A 130 -6.87 -11.42 21.75
C LEU A 130 -8.07 -11.19 20.86
N ASP A 131 -8.12 -10.10 20.12
CA ASP A 131 -9.26 -9.73 19.28
C ASP A 131 -9.06 -10.06 17.80
N GLY A 132 -7.89 -10.57 17.42
CA GLY A 132 -7.58 -10.96 16.04
C GLY A 132 -7.39 -9.80 15.07
N GLN A 133 -7.33 -8.58 15.55
CA GLN A 133 -7.09 -7.41 14.69
C GLN A 133 -5.64 -7.35 14.26
N THR A 134 -5.41 -7.11 12.97
CA THR A 134 -4.07 -6.97 12.42
C THR A 134 -3.99 -5.72 11.58
N LEU A 135 -2.87 -5.01 11.70
CA LEU A 135 -2.55 -3.84 10.91
C LEU A 135 -1.23 -4.07 10.20
N ILE A 136 -1.21 -3.82 8.91
CA ILE A 136 0.01 -3.86 8.09
C ILE A 136 0.25 -2.46 7.55
N VAL A 137 1.47 -1.95 7.71
CA VAL A 137 1.87 -0.65 7.17
C VAL A 137 2.90 -0.88 6.08
N VAL A 138 2.58 -0.50 4.86
CA VAL A 138 3.44 -0.67 3.69
C VAL A 138 3.92 0.69 3.21
N PRO A 139 5.21 1.00 3.33
CA PRO A 139 5.75 2.27 2.83
C PRO A 139 5.98 2.21 1.32
N ILE A 140 5.53 3.27 0.63
CA ILE A 140 5.61 3.37 -0.82
C ILE A 140 6.34 4.66 -1.18
N LYS A 141 7.23 4.58 -2.16
CA LYS A 141 7.96 5.72 -2.72
C LYS A 141 7.58 5.90 -4.18
N ILE A 142 7.53 7.16 -4.61
CA ILE A 142 7.17 7.53 -5.97
C ILE A 142 8.17 8.55 -6.48
N LEU A 143 8.90 8.20 -7.54
CA LEU A 143 9.83 9.10 -8.19
C LEU A 143 9.11 9.83 -9.32
N VAL A 144 9.00 11.13 -9.16
CA VAL A 144 8.22 12.00 -10.05
C VAL A 144 9.11 12.67 -11.08
N PRO A 145 8.64 12.78 -12.34
CA PRO A 145 9.38 13.51 -13.39
C PRO A 145 9.56 14.99 -13.06
#